data_309f546ad7d8c65c9da62eaf494f2410
#
_entry.id   309f546ad7d8c65c9da62eaf494f2410
#
_cell.length_a   1.000
_cell.length_b   1.000
_cell.length_c   1.000
_cell.angle_alpha   90.00
_cell.angle_beta   90.00
_cell.angle_gamma   90.00
#
_symmetry.space_group_name_H-M   'P 1'
#
loop_
_entity.id
_entity.type
_entity.pdbx_description
1 polymer ?
#
loop_
_entity_poly.entity_id
_entity_poly.type
_entity_poly.pdbx_seq_one_letter_code
_entity_poly.pdbx_strand_id
1 'polypeptide(L)'
;MVAFALSNKEVLQKYDLVATKTTGQLLIEKCGLEVRQMLSGPLGGDAQIAGQVAEGKIEAVFFFVDPLTANPHDPDIQGLLRICNVHNVPLATNAATAKYIISTQAL
;
A
#
# COMPACT_ATOMS: atom_id res chain seq x y z
N MET A 1 -0.85 7.47 -6.22
CA MET A 1 -0.24 6.13 -6.29
C MET A 1 0.36 5.81 -7.65
N VAL A 2 -0.37 6.04 -8.73
CA VAL A 2 0.13 5.74 -10.09
C VAL A 2 1.42 6.48 -10.43
N ALA A 3 1.48 7.80 -10.16
CA ALA A 3 2.68 8.59 -10.44
C ALA A 3 3.90 8.06 -9.68
N PHE A 4 3.72 7.72 -8.40
CA PHE A 4 4.79 7.13 -7.59
C PHE A 4 5.24 5.79 -8.18
N ALA A 5 4.29 4.94 -8.56
CA ALA A 5 4.59 3.62 -9.09
C ALA A 5 5.32 3.69 -10.44
N LEU A 6 4.94 4.62 -11.30
CA LEU A 6 5.64 4.82 -12.58
C LEU A 6 7.09 5.28 -12.37
N SER A 7 7.31 6.19 -11.44
CA SER A 7 8.65 6.69 -11.14
C SER A 7 9.56 5.65 -10.49
N ASN A 8 8.98 4.63 -9.87
CA ASN A 8 9.73 3.63 -9.11
C ASN A 8 9.46 2.21 -9.59
N LYS A 9 9.03 2.06 -10.83
CA LYS A 9 8.62 0.77 -11.40
C LYS A 9 9.70 -0.29 -11.29
N GLU A 10 10.96 0.05 -11.59
CA GLU A 10 12.06 -0.91 -11.57
C GLU A 10 12.25 -1.53 -10.19
N VAL A 11 12.13 -0.70 -9.14
CA VAL A 11 12.25 -1.19 -7.77
C VAL A 11 11.05 -2.04 -7.40
N LEU A 12 9.84 -1.55 -7.71
CA LEU A 12 8.60 -2.24 -7.35
C LEU A 12 8.45 -3.59 -8.04
N GLN A 13 8.97 -3.75 -9.24
CA GLN A 13 8.94 -5.04 -9.95
C GLN A 13 9.66 -6.16 -9.21
N LYS A 14 10.55 -5.83 -8.30
CA LYS A 14 11.34 -6.81 -7.54
C LYS A 14 10.57 -7.39 -6.36
N TYR A 15 9.41 -6.84 -6.04
CA TYR A 15 8.63 -7.23 -4.87
C TYR A 15 7.31 -7.88 -5.29
N ASP A 16 6.76 -8.67 -4.38
CA ASP A 16 5.43 -9.25 -4.52
C ASP A 16 4.42 -8.19 -4.07
N LEU A 17 3.72 -7.58 -5.03
CA LEU A 17 2.83 -6.47 -4.77
C LEU A 17 1.41 -6.95 -4.49
N VAL A 18 0.81 -6.37 -3.45
CA VAL A 18 -0.58 -6.63 -3.06
C VAL A 18 -1.29 -5.28 -2.94
N ALA A 19 -2.48 -5.18 -3.46
CA ALA A 19 -3.27 -3.94 -3.38
C ALA A 19 -4.76 -4.23 -3.33
N THR A 20 -5.53 -3.26 -2.85
CA THR A 20 -6.99 -3.31 -2.99
C THR A 20 -7.37 -3.26 -4.46
N LYS A 21 -8.61 -3.65 -4.78
CA LYS A 21 -9.03 -3.86 -6.16
C LYS A 21 -8.76 -2.68 -7.08
N THR A 22 -9.25 -1.48 -6.71
CA THR A 22 -9.13 -0.30 -7.58
C THR A 22 -7.68 0.12 -7.77
N THR A 23 -6.91 0.20 -6.69
CA THR A 23 -5.49 0.54 -6.76
C THR A 23 -4.72 -0.49 -7.57
N GLY A 24 -4.95 -1.77 -7.32
CA GLY A 24 -4.30 -2.84 -8.06
C GLY A 24 -4.58 -2.78 -9.54
N GLN A 25 -5.84 -2.52 -9.92
CA GLN A 25 -6.22 -2.42 -11.32
C GLN A 25 -5.51 -1.25 -12.00
N LEU A 26 -5.41 -0.09 -11.34
CA LEU A 26 -4.69 1.06 -11.88
C LEU A 26 -3.19 0.77 -12.05
N LEU A 27 -2.58 0.09 -11.09
CA LEU A 27 -1.17 -0.27 -11.19
C LEU A 27 -0.90 -1.26 -12.32
N ILE A 28 -1.79 -2.20 -12.55
CA ILE A 28 -1.67 -3.16 -13.65
C ILE A 28 -1.83 -2.44 -14.99
N GLU A 29 -2.89 -1.65 -15.14
CA GLU A 29 -3.23 -1.02 -16.43
C GLU A 29 -2.32 0.15 -16.79
N LYS A 30 -1.97 0.99 -15.81
CA LYS A 30 -1.22 2.23 -16.05
C LYS A 30 0.28 2.05 -15.93
N CYS A 31 0.72 1.11 -15.09
CA CYS A 31 2.15 0.94 -14.79
C CYS A 31 2.71 -0.38 -15.30
N GLY A 32 1.87 -1.30 -15.73
CA GLY A 32 2.32 -2.61 -16.20
C GLY A 32 2.94 -3.48 -15.11
N LEU A 33 2.56 -3.27 -13.85
CA LEU A 33 3.05 -4.06 -12.72
C LEU A 33 2.19 -5.29 -12.50
N GLU A 34 2.80 -6.35 -11.97
CA GLU A 34 2.05 -7.52 -11.51
C GLU A 34 1.64 -7.29 -10.07
N VAL A 35 0.34 -7.31 -9.80
CA VAL A 35 -0.22 -7.01 -8.48
C VAL A 35 -1.29 -8.03 -8.15
N ARG A 36 -1.21 -8.61 -6.94
CA ARG A 36 -2.31 -9.43 -6.41
C ARG A 36 -3.39 -8.49 -5.87
N GLN A 37 -4.57 -8.58 -6.44
CA GLN A 37 -5.68 -7.72 -6.08
C GLN A 37 -6.51 -8.35 -4.96
N MET A 38 -6.74 -7.57 -3.91
CA MET A 38 -7.67 -7.91 -2.85
C MET A 38 -9.03 -7.31 -3.18
N LEU A 39 -10.01 -7.46 -2.29
CA LEU A 39 -11.29 -6.78 -2.42
C LEU A 39 -11.08 -5.26 -2.39
N SER A 40 -12.06 -4.50 -2.88
CA SER A 40 -12.04 -3.05 -2.71
C SER A 40 -12.10 -2.70 -1.22
N GLY A 41 -11.60 -1.51 -0.85
CA GLY A 41 -11.54 -1.09 0.54
C GLY A 41 -12.86 -1.24 1.28
N PRO A 42 -13.99 -0.66 0.77
CA PRO A 42 -15.29 -0.78 1.42
C PRO A 42 -15.80 -2.22 1.58
N LEU A 43 -15.31 -3.15 0.77
CA LEU A 43 -15.71 -4.56 0.83
C LEU A 43 -14.76 -5.42 1.64
N GLY A 44 -13.79 -4.83 2.33
CA GLY A 44 -12.90 -5.55 3.22
C GLY A 44 -11.47 -5.72 2.71
N GLY A 45 -11.09 -5.05 1.62
CA GLY A 45 -9.73 -5.13 1.07
C GLY A 45 -8.67 -4.67 2.07
N ASP A 46 -8.95 -3.58 2.80
CA ASP A 46 -8.02 -3.07 3.80
C ASP A 46 -7.85 -4.07 4.95
N ALA A 47 -8.92 -4.74 5.35
CA ALA A 47 -8.86 -5.78 6.37
C ALA A 47 -8.05 -6.99 5.91
N GLN A 48 -8.15 -7.36 4.63
CA GLN A 48 -7.35 -8.44 4.07
C GLN A 48 -5.85 -8.11 4.11
N ILE A 49 -5.49 -6.88 3.79
CA ILE A 49 -4.10 -6.42 3.85
C ILE A 49 -3.63 -6.38 5.30
N ALA A 50 -4.43 -5.85 6.21
CA ALA A 50 -4.11 -5.82 7.64
C ALA A 50 -3.87 -7.23 8.20
N GLY A 51 -4.68 -8.20 7.77
CA GLY A 51 -4.50 -9.60 8.15
C GLY A 51 -3.14 -10.15 7.70
N GLN A 52 -2.71 -9.82 6.49
CA GLN A 52 -1.41 -10.25 5.99
C GLN A 52 -0.26 -9.58 6.73
N VAL A 53 -0.42 -8.31 7.14
CA VAL A 53 0.56 -7.65 8.01
C VAL A 53 0.69 -8.40 9.33
N ALA A 54 -0.44 -8.74 9.94
CA ALA A 54 -0.47 -9.48 11.21
C ALA A 54 0.18 -10.85 11.09
N GLU A 55 0.09 -11.49 9.93
CA GLU A 55 0.69 -12.80 9.68
C GLU A 55 2.19 -12.73 9.32
N GLY A 56 2.75 -11.52 9.23
CA GLY A 56 4.16 -11.34 8.89
C GLY A 56 4.48 -11.52 7.41
N LYS A 57 3.48 -11.40 6.54
CA LYS A 57 3.64 -11.59 5.09
C LYS A 57 3.92 -10.30 4.33
N ILE A 58 3.83 -9.14 4.99
CA ILE A 58 4.00 -7.83 4.37
C ILE A 58 5.20 -7.14 4.99
N GLU A 59 6.09 -6.62 4.16
CA GLU A 59 7.30 -5.93 4.59
C GLU A 59 7.11 -4.42 4.73
N ALA A 60 6.20 -3.83 3.96
CA ALA A 60 5.88 -2.41 4.01
C ALA A 60 4.48 -2.16 3.44
N VAL A 61 3.84 -1.11 3.92
CA VAL A 61 2.51 -0.71 3.47
C VAL A 61 2.56 0.73 2.96
N PHE A 62 1.96 0.97 1.80
CA PHE A 62 1.84 2.30 1.22
C PHE A 62 0.35 2.64 1.11
N PHE A 63 -0.10 3.57 1.94
CA PHE A 63 -1.48 4.02 1.94
C PHE A 63 -1.50 5.54 1.78
N PHE A 64 -1.53 6.01 0.54
CA PHE A 64 -1.44 7.44 0.25
C PHE A 64 -2.76 8.12 0.56
N VAL A 65 -2.67 9.17 1.37
CA VAL A 65 -3.82 9.93 1.85
C VAL A 65 -3.86 11.27 1.13
N ASP A 66 -5.05 11.69 0.69
CA ASP A 66 -5.28 13.05 0.23
C ASP A 66 -5.82 13.87 1.40
N PRO A 67 -4.99 14.75 2.01
CA PRO A 67 -5.42 15.49 3.19
C PRO A 67 -6.45 16.58 2.89
N LEU A 68 -6.65 16.88 1.61
CA LEU A 68 -7.56 17.95 1.18
C LEU A 68 -8.95 17.44 0.84
N THR A 69 -9.14 16.13 0.81
CA THR A 69 -10.42 15.51 0.45
C THR A 69 -10.90 14.65 1.61
N ALA A 70 -12.19 14.75 1.95
CA ALA A 70 -12.79 13.87 2.94
C ALA A 70 -12.66 12.42 2.47
N ASN A 71 -12.15 11.56 3.33
CA ASN A 71 -11.91 10.16 3.00
C ASN A 71 -12.85 9.27 3.82
N PRO A 72 -13.80 8.58 3.18
CA PRO A 72 -14.71 7.68 3.88
C PRO A 72 -14.02 6.47 4.50
N HIS A 73 -12.75 6.24 4.16
CA HIS A 73 -11.95 5.13 4.68
C HIS A 73 -11.08 5.51 5.88
N ASP A 74 -11.24 6.70 6.46
CA ASP A 74 -10.43 7.14 7.59
C ASP A 74 -10.38 6.12 8.75
N PRO A 75 -11.50 5.48 9.15
CA PRO A 75 -11.43 4.44 10.17
C PRO A 75 -10.55 3.26 9.79
N ASP A 76 -10.53 2.88 8.52
CA ASP A 76 -9.71 1.77 8.03
C ASP A 76 -8.23 2.14 8.06
N ILE A 77 -7.90 3.40 7.77
CA ILE A 77 -6.53 3.89 7.88
C ILE A 77 -6.02 3.76 9.32
N GLN A 78 -6.83 4.12 10.31
CA GLN A 78 -6.46 4.02 11.72
C GLN A 78 -6.21 2.57 12.11
N GLY A 79 -7.05 1.64 11.69
CA GLY A 79 -6.86 0.23 11.95
C GLY A 79 -5.58 -0.32 11.32
N LEU A 80 -5.32 0.06 10.09
CA LEU A 80 -4.11 -0.35 9.38
C LEU A 80 -2.86 0.21 10.02
N LEU A 81 -2.89 1.49 10.41
CA LEU A 81 -1.79 2.13 11.12
C LEU A 81 -1.46 1.40 12.43
N ARG A 82 -2.49 1.05 13.20
CA ARG A 82 -2.31 0.33 14.45
C ARG A 82 -1.65 -1.04 14.22
N ILE A 83 -2.12 -1.80 13.25
CA ILE A 83 -1.56 -3.12 12.96
C ILE A 83 -0.10 -3.02 12.51
N CYS A 84 0.22 -2.05 11.66
CA CYS A 84 1.60 -1.83 11.25
C CYS A 84 2.51 -1.47 12.43
N ASN A 85 2.01 -0.64 13.35
CA ASN A 85 2.79 -0.29 14.55
C ASN A 85 2.98 -1.48 15.48
N VAL A 86 1.95 -2.30 15.67
CA VAL A 86 2.05 -3.50 16.51
C VAL A 86 3.10 -4.47 15.99
N HIS A 87 3.15 -4.65 14.67
CA HIS A 87 4.05 -5.60 14.02
C HIS A 87 5.33 -4.98 13.49
N ASN A 88 5.58 -3.70 13.80
CA ASN A 88 6.78 -2.98 13.38
C ASN A 88 6.99 -2.99 11.86
N VAL A 89 5.92 -2.79 11.12
CA VAL A 89 5.92 -2.72 9.66
C VAL A 89 5.87 -1.25 9.24
N PRO A 90 6.79 -0.77 8.38
CA PRO A 90 6.76 0.61 7.93
C PRO A 90 5.51 0.91 7.11
N LEU A 91 4.90 2.06 7.38
CA LEU A 91 3.72 2.55 6.69
C LEU A 91 3.99 3.94 6.12
N ALA A 92 3.83 4.11 4.83
CA ALA A 92 3.94 5.40 4.17
C ALA A 92 2.55 5.92 3.81
N THR A 93 2.26 7.16 4.21
CA THR A 93 0.99 7.82 3.89
C THR A 93 1.13 8.86 2.79
N ASN A 94 2.33 9.05 2.27
CA ASN A 94 2.61 9.95 1.16
C ASN A 94 3.79 9.42 0.34
N ALA A 95 3.94 9.96 -0.86
CA ALA A 95 4.97 9.52 -1.79
C ALA A 95 6.39 9.77 -1.27
N ALA A 96 6.61 10.85 -0.54
CA ALA A 96 7.93 11.18 -0.01
C ALA A 96 8.41 10.12 0.98
N THR A 97 7.55 9.70 1.91
CA THR A 97 7.88 8.65 2.86
C THR A 97 8.11 7.31 2.15
N ALA A 98 7.25 6.97 1.19
CA ALA A 98 7.37 5.73 0.42
C ALA A 98 8.70 5.67 -0.33
N LYS A 99 9.14 6.80 -0.89
CA LYS A 99 10.41 6.88 -1.61
C LYS A 99 11.59 6.58 -0.69
N TYR A 100 11.57 7.07 0.54
CA TYR A 100 12.63 6.76 1.51
C TYR A 100 12.66 5.27 1.84
N ILE A 101 11.53 4.65 2.00
CA ILE A 101 11.45 3.21 2.30
C ILE A 101 12.10 2.38 1.20
N ILE A 102 11.78 2.66 -0.05
CA ILE A 102 12.34 1.86 -1.16
C ILE A 102 13.76 2.28 -1.53
N SER A 103 14.13 3.55 -1.37
CA SER A 103 15.46 4.03 -1.76
C SER A 103 16.55 3.63 -0.80
N THR A 104 16.22 3.41 0.48
CA THR A 104 17.19 2.97 1.48
C THR A 104 17.37 1.45 1.50
N GLN A 105 16.65 0.74 0.65
CA GLN A 105 16.65 -0.72 0.60
C GLN A 105 16.29 -1.32 1.97
N ALA A 106 15.35 -0.67 2.67
CA ALA A 106 14.87 -1.14 3.96
C ALA A 106 14.14 -2.49 3.87
N LEU A 107 13.73 -2.85 2.67
CA LEU A 107 12.99 -4.08 2.42
C LEU A 107 13.88 -5.25 1.98
#